data_b63b7f2aaf81d5625585a3aeab2074cd
#
_entry.id   b63b7f2aaf81d5625585a3aeab2074cd
#
_cell.length_a   1.000
_cell.length_b   1.000
_cell.length_c   1.000
_cell.angle_alpha   90.00
_cell.angle_beta   90.00
_cell.angle_gamma   90.00
#
_symmetry.space_group_name_H-M   'P 1'
#
loop_
_entity.id
_entity.type
_entity.pdbx_description
1 polymer ?
#
loop_
_entity_poly.entity_id
_entity_poly.type
_entity_poly.pdbx_seq_one_letter_code
_entity_poly.pdbx_strand_id
1 'polypeptide(L)'
;MEVNTGFEAEVEQTPSMAQRFDANTYPLGPGVRLLEASAGTGKTFALAHLCLRLITEADHALEALLVVTFTDAAAEELRSRIGQRLQQALQGLEQLEQGMEASAPDPVLGDWLAGSEPGEARQRWIRRLLVALEQLDRADITTIHGFCRRSLRCLALSNAAAMEPQLDTDATALQAEVVQDLWQQELLSLPPDQFKALRQRGLSPQTLRRGLAQLDGEQQPRFRAVDGVIDLDQPLAPQLEHWLAQLWDDFVPLWQRDHAALDAGFRQAAE
;
A
#
# COMPACT_ATOMS: atom_id res chain seq x y z
N MET A 1 18.05 11.50 17.98
CA MET A 1 18.44 10.61 16.87
C MET A 1 17.52 10.98 15.71
N GLU A 2 18.00 11.93 14.91
CA GLU A 2 17.20 12.53 13.82
C GLU A 2 17.07 11.53 12.68
N VAL A 3 15.84 11.23 12.31
CA VAL A 3 15.53 10.46 11.10
C VAL A 3 15.47 11.44 9.94
N ASN A 4 16.50 11.41 9.12
CA ASN A 4 16.62 12.21 7.91
C ASN A 4 15.66 11.65 6.83
N THR A 5 14.52 12.30 6.64
CA THR A 5 13.56 12.03 5.56
C THR A 5 13.91 12.86 4.33
N GLY A 6 15.07 12.62 3.75
CA GLY A 6 15.51 13.23 2.50
C GLY A 6 15.36 12.26 1.34
N PHE A 7 14.17 12.09 0.80
CA PHE A 7 13.95 11.50 -0.53
C PHE A 7 12.96 12.37 -1.31
N GLU A 8 13.37 13.61 -1.59
CA GLU A 8 12.77 14.40 -2.67
C GLU A 8 13.47 13.98 -3.96
N ALA A 9 12.90 13.02 -4.67
CA ALA A 9 13.26 12.76 -6.04
C ALA A 9 12.61 13.86 -6.89
N GLU A 10 13.41 14.82 -7.37
CA GLU A 10 13.02 15.70 -8.47
C GLU A 10 12.64 14.83 -9.68
N VAL A 11 11.35 14.67 -9.89
CA VAL A 11 10.82 14.09 -11.13
C VAL A 11 10.84 15.19 -12.16
N GLU A 12 11.93 15.30 -12.90
CA GLU A 12 12.03 16.09 -14.12
C GLU A 12 11.05 15.50 -15.15
N GLN A 13 9.84 16.07 -15.21
CA GLN A 13 8.82 15.72 -16.19
C GLN A 13 9.16 16.34 -17.54
N THR A 14 10.04 15.69 -18.29
CA THR A 14 10.09 15.88 -19.72
C THR A 14 9.07 14.92 -20.35
N PRO A 15 8.09 15.35 -21.15
CA PRO A 15 7.19 14.45 -21.85
C PRO A 15 8.00 13.70 -22.91
N SER A 16 8.60 12.60 -22.54
CA SER A 16 9.21 11.67 -23.47
C SER A 16 8.10 11.02 -24.30
N MET A 17 8.12 11.19 -25.62
CA MET A 17 7.29 10.40 -26.51
C MET A 17 7.47 8.92 -26.14
N ALA A 18 6.35 8.21 -25.88
CA ALA A 18 6.37 6.82 -25.52
C ALA A 18 7.15 6.03 -26.60
N GLN A 19 8.31 5.49 -26.23
CA GLN A 19 9.11 4.68 -27.12
C GLN A 19 8.51 3.28 -27.22
N ARG A 20 8.56 2.67 -28.42
CA ARG A 20 8.12 1.28 -28.58
C ARG A 20 9.01 0.38 -27.71
N PHE A 21 8.38 -0.43 -26.87
CA PHE A 21 9.07 -1.39 -26.03
C PHE A 21 9.73 -2.48 -26.87
N ASP A 22 11.03 -2.70 -26.64
CA ASP A 22 11.78 -3.82 -27.14
C ASP A 22 12.43 -4.56 -25.96
N ALA A 23 12.09 -5.83 -25.78
CA ALA A 23 12.52 -6.61 -24.62
C ALA A 23 14.04 -6.84 -24.59
N ASN A 24 14.72 -6.90 -25.75
CA ASN A 24 16.16 -7.13 -25.84
C ASN A 24 17.02 -5.89 -25.59
N THR A 25 16.48 -4.70 -25.87
CA THR A 25 17.23 -3.44 -25.74
C THR A 25 16.78 -2.59 -24.57
N TYR A 26 15.72 -3.01 -23.86
CA TYR A 26 15.21 -2.25 -22.71
C TYR A 26 16.28 -2.09 -21.63
N PRO A 27 16.52 -0.87 -21.11
CA PRO A 27 17.58 -0.61 -20.15
C PRO A 27 17.32 -1.29 -18.80
N LEU A 28 18.33 -1.98 -18.26
CA LEU A 28 18.26 -2.72 -16.99
C LEU A 28 18.83 -1.93 -15.80
N GLY A 29 19.36 -0.73 -16.00
CA GLY A 29 19.94 0.08 -14.93
C GLY A 29 18.92 0.60 -13.94
N PRO A 30 19.35 1.24 -12.83
CA PRO A 30 18.46 1.77 -11.79
C PRO A 30 17.52 2.86 -12.34
N GLY A 31 16.36 3.02 -11.68
CA GLY A 31 15.34 4.02 -12.01
C GLY A 31 13.95 3.44 -12.06
N VAL A 32 12.94 4.32 -12.10
CA VAL A 32 11.53 3.96 -12.24
C VAL A 32 11.18 3.95 -13.73
N ARG A 33 10.53 2.87 -14.19
CA ARG A 33 10.12 2.71 -15.58
C ARG A 33 8.70 2.21 -15.66
N LEU A 34 7.90 2.83 -16.52
CA LEU A 34 6.52 2.45 -16.77
C LEU A 34 6.42 1.80 -18.15
N LEU A 35 5.89 0.58 -18.21
CA LEU A 35 5.54 -0.12 -19.44
C LEU A 35 4.02 -0.13 -19.57
N GLU A 36 3.50 0.66 -20.49
CA GLU A 36 2.08 0.66 -20.80
C GLU A 36 1.75 -0.41 -21.82
N ALA A 37 0.79 -1.26 -21.48
CA ALA A 37 0.37 -2.35 -22.36
C ALA A 37 -1.11 -2.69 -22.11
N SER A 38 -1.88 -2.82 -23.16
CA SER A 38 -3.27 -3.28 -23.11
C SER A 38 -3.38 -4.75 -22.69
N ALA A 39 -4.58 -5.23 -22.40
CA ALA A 39 -4.79 -6.65 -22.11
C ALA A 39 -4.39 -7.51 -23.35
N GLY A 40 -3.71 -8.64 -23.11
CA GLY A 40 -3.30 -9.55 -24.19
C GLY A 40 -2.08 -9.11 -25.00
N THR A 41 -1.43 -7.99 -24.73
CA THR A 41 -0.29 -7.46 -25.51
C THR A 41 1.08 -8.02 -25.10
N GLY A 42 1.12 -9.05 -24.26
CA GLY A 42 2.38 -9.71 -23.90
C GLY A 42 3.09 -9.18 -22.65
N LYS A 43 2.38 -8.51 -21.72
CA LYS A 43 2.98 -8.04 -20.45
C LYS A 43 3.75 -9.13 -19.70
N THR A 44 3.13 -10.30 -19.51
CA THR A 44 3.74 -11.45 -18.83
C THR A 44 4.96 -11.96 -19.57
N PHE A 45 4.91 -11.97 -20.91
CA PHE A 45 6.04 -12.33 -21.77
C PHE A 45 7.20 -11.34 -21.59
N ALA A 46 6.91 -10.04 -21.62
CA ALA A 46 7.90 -8.99 -21.42
C ALA A 46 8.57 -9.10 -20.03
N LEU A 47 7.79 -9.32 -18.98
CA LEU A 47 8.31 -9.50 -17.62
C LEU A 47 9.22 -10.74 -17.53
N ALA A 48 8.80 -11.87 -18.08
CA ALA A 48 9.62 -13.08 -18.07
C ALA A 48 10.96 -12.90 -18.81
N HIS A 49 10.94 -12.16 -19.93
CA HIS A 49 12.17 -11.87 -20.67
C HIS A 49 13.06 -10.85 -19.95
N LEU A 50 12.48 -9.84 -19.29
CA LEU A 50 13.25 -8.91 -18.46
C LEU A 50 13.89 -9.62 -17.26
N CYS A 51 13.21 -10.57 -16.61
CA CYS A 51 13.80 -11.39 -15.55
C CYS A 51 14.99 -12.20 -16.08
N LEU A 52 14.88 -12.82 -17.27
CA LEU A 52 16.00 -13.49 -17.92
C LEU A 52 17.21 -12.57 -18.06
N ARG A 53 17.01 -11.37 -18.60
CA ARG A 53 18.08 -10.40 -18.82
C ARG A 53 18.68 -9.85 -17.52
N LEU A 54 17.84 -9.60 -16.49
CA LEU A 54 18.32 -9.19 -15.18
C LEU A 54 19.25 -10.23 -14.56
N ILE A 55 18.93 -11.51 -14.71
CA ILE A 55 19.75 -12.61 -14.18
C ILE A 55 21.04 -12.76 -14.98
N THR A 56 20.97 -12.73 -16.32
CA THR A 56 22.12 -13.05 -17.18
C THR A 56 23.01 -11.85 -17.45
N GLU A 57 22.44 -10.71 -17.86
CA GLU A 57 23.19 -9.53 -18.27
C GLU A 57 23.53 -8.61 -17.07
N ALA A 58 22.55 -8.37 -16.16
CA ALA A 58 22.72 -7.44 -15.04
C ALA A 58 23.24 -8.12 -13.74
N ASP A 59 23.46 -9.43 -13.76
CA ASP A 59 24.05 -10.21 -12.64
C ASP A 59 23.22 -10.20 -11.34
N HIS A 60 21.90 -10.08 -11.46
CA HIS A 60 21.02 -10.19 -10.31
C HIS A 60 20.69 -11.66 -10.01
N ALA A 61 20.82 -12.06 -8.75
CA ALA A 61 20.29 -13.35 -8.31
C ALA A 61 18.75 -13.33 -8.39
N LEU A 62 18.12 -14.47 -8.69
CA LEU A 62 16.65 -14.56 -8.75
C LEU A 62 16.01 -14.19 -7.40
N GLU A 63 16.65 -14.50 -6.28
CA GLU A 63 16.22 -14.14 -4.93
C GLU A 63 16.24 -12.61 -4.66
N ALA A 64 17.00 -11.85 -5.44
CA ALA A 64 17.04 -10.40 -5.35
C ALA A 64 15.93 -9.71 -6.17
N LEU A 65 15.18 -10.49 -6.96
CA LEU A 65 14.08 -9.98 -7.78
C LEU A 65 12.75 -10.16 -7.06
N LEU A 66 12.03 -9.05 -6.85
CA LEU A 66 10.65 -9.08 -6.36
C LEU A 66 9.70 -8.86 -7.54
N VAL A 67 8.87 -9.85 -7.84
CA VAL A 67 7.81 -9.76 -8.85
C VAL A 67 6.45 -9.80 -8.18
N VAL A 68 5.69 -8.73 -8.31
CA VAL A 68 4.43 -8.57 -7.59
C VAL A 68 3.26 -8.49 -8.54
N THR A 69 2.17 -9.17 -8.17
CA THR A 69 0.90 -9.15 -8.90
C THR A 69 -0.28 -9.01 -7.95
N PHE A 70 -1.49 -8.95 -8.50
CA PHE A 70 -2.69 -8.73 -7.70
C PHE A 70 -3.31 -10.02 -7.17
N THR A 71 -3.26 -11.12 -7.92
CA THR A 71 -3.90 -12.40 -7.55
C THR A 71 -2.88 -13.53 -7.45
N ASP A 72 -3.17 -14.53 -6.59
CA ASP A 72 -2.30 -15.70 -6.43
C ASP A 72 -2.23 -16.54 -7.72
N ALA A 73 -3.34 -16.62 -8.46
CA ALA A 73 -3.36 -17.28 -9.77
C ALA A 73 -2.42 -16.61 -10.78
N ALA A 74 -2.37 -15.26 -10.80
CA ALA A 74 -1.46 -14.52 -11.66
C ALA A 74 0.00 -14.65 -11.20
N ALA A 75 0.26 -14.76 -9.90
CA ALA A 75 1.60 -15.01 -9.37
C ALA A 75 2.12 -16.38 -9.80
N GLU A 76 1.29 -17.40 -9.75
CA GLU A 76 1.63 -18.74 -10.18
C GLU A 76 1.86 -18.83 -11.71
N GLU A 77 0.99 -18.16 -12.49
CA GLU A 77 1.21 -18.04 -13.93
C GLU A 77 2.54 -17.33 -14.26
N LEU A 78 2.85 -16.22 -13.58
CA LEU A 78 4.12 -15.52 -13.75
C LEU A 78 5.31 -16.41 -13.40
N ARG A 79 5.25 -17.16 -12.28
CA ARG A 79 6.29 -18.11 -11.89
C ARG A 79 6.53 -19.15 -12.98
N SER A 80 5.47 -19.76 -13.48
CA SER A 80 5.52 -20.73 -14.57
C SER A 80 6.13 -20.14 -15.84
N ARG A 81 5.71 -18.93 -16.25
CA ARG A 81 6.21 -18.25 -17.46
C ARG A 81 7.67 -17.84 -17.34
N ILE A 82 8.10 -17.36 -16.16
CA ILE A 82 9.51 -17.04 -15.89
C ILE A 82 10.33 -18.33 -15.97
N GLY A 83 9.91 -19.39 -15.27
CA GLY A 83 10.60 -20.67 -15.31
C GLY A 83 10.75 -21.24 -16.73
N GLN A 84 9.68 -21.23 -17.51
CA GLN A 84 9.70 -21.65 -18.92
C GLN A 84 10.70 -20.82 -19.76
N ARG A 85 10.70 -19.49 -19.56
CA ARG A 85 11.63 -18.60 -20.29
C ARG A 85 13.08 -18.87 -19.92
N LEU A 86 13.40 -19.04 -18.63
CA LEU A 86 14.75 -19.37 -18.17
C LEU A 86 15.22 -20.73 -18.71
N GLN A 87 14.34 -21.74 -18.73
CA GLN A 87 14.64 -23.08 -19.25
C GLN A 87 14.86 -23.07 -20.76
N GLN A 88 14.04 -22.34 -21.52
CA GLN A 88 14.22 -22.18 -22.98
C GLN A 88 15.55 -21.48 -23.30
N ALA A 89 15.90 -20.44 -22.53
CA ALA A 89 17.18 -19.75 -22.71
C ALA A 89 18.38 -20.64 -22.39
N LEU A 90 18.31 -21.40 -21.29
CA LEU A 90 19.35 -22.37 -20.92
C LEU A 90 19.57 -23.41 -22.02
N GLN A 91 18.50 -24.02 -22.50
CA GLN A 91 18.55 -25.01 -23.55
C GLN A 91 19.16 -24.45 -24.85
N GLY A 92 18.78 -23.23 -25.25
CA GLY A 92 19.36 -22.56 -26.42
C GLY A 92 20.85 -22.27 -26.25
N LEU A 93 21.30 -21.81 -25.08
CA LEU A 93 22.72 -21.58 -24.82
C LEU A 93 23.54 -22.86 -24.80
N GLU A 94 23.01 -23.95 -24.24
CA GLU A 94 23.67 -25.28 -24.26
C GLU A 94 23.82 -25.82 -25.68
N GLN A 95 22.81 -25.67 -26.55
CA GLN A 95 22.88 -26.03 -27.95
C GLN A 95 23.98 -25.24 -28.66
N LEU A 96 24.08 -23.94 -28.43
CA LEU A 96 25.14 -23.10 -29.00
C LEU A 96 26.54 -23.50 -28.51
N GLU A 97 26.70 -23.92 -27.25
CA GLU A 97 27.98 -24.43 -26.73
C GLU A 97 28.38 -25.77 -27.39
N GLN A 98 27.41 -26.58 -27.79
CA GLN A 98 27.64 -27.83 -28.50
C GLN A 98 27.88 -27.63 -30.01
N GLY A 99 27.87 -26.36 -30.46
CA GLY A 99 28.01 -26.04 -31.89
C GLY A 99 26.78 -26.35 -32.75
N MET A 100 25.62 -26.52 -32.09
CA MET A 100 24.34 -26.70 -32.75
C MET A 100 23.63 -25.34 -32.96
N GLU A 101 22.67 -25.30 -33.87
CA GLU A 101 21.79 -24.19 -34.04
C GLU A 101 20.83 -24.10 -32.84
N ALA A 102 20.71 -22.93 -32.23
CA ALA A 102 19.83 -22.77 -31.10
C ALA A 102 18.35 -22.80 -31.52
N SER A 103 17.56 -23.64 -30.86
CA SER A 103 16.11 -23.64 -31.00
C SER A 103 15.50 -22.56 -30.11
N ALA A 104 14.83 -21.55 -30.69
CA ALA A 104 14.11 -20.53 -29.97
C ALA A 104 12.63 -20.61 -30.32
N PRO A 105 11.73 -20.58 -29.30
CA PRO A 105 10.28 -20.63 -29.52
C PRO A 105 9.71 -19.35 -30.11
N ASP A 106 10.44 -18.26 -30.04
CA ASP A 106 10.04 -16.94 -30.54
C ASP A 106 11.25 -16.11 -30.99
N PRO A 107 11.04 -15.10 -31.87
CA PRO A 107 12.12 -14.26 -32.39
C PRO A 107 12.90 -13.50 -31.31
N VAL A 108 12.22 -13.05 -30.23
CA VAL A 108 12.86 -12.25 -29.16
C VAL A 108 13.94 -13.07 -28.45
N LEU A 109 13.65 -14.35 -28.15
CA LEU A 109 14.64 -15.23 -27.56
C LEU A 109 15.72 -15.61 -28.59
N GLY A 110 15.34 -15.80 -29.85
CA GLY A 110 16.30 -16.08 -30.94
C GLY A 110 17.34 -14.97 -31.09
N ASP A 111 16.89 -13.74 -31.16
CA ASP A 111 17.76 -12.55 -31.23
C ASP A 111 18.65 -12.40 -29.98
N TRP A 112 18.10 -12.65 -28.80
CA TRP A 112 18.87 -12.63 -27.55
C TRP A 112 19.95 -13.72 -27.51
N LEU A 113 19.64 -14.95 -27.95
CA LEU A 113 20.61 -16.07 -28.08
C LEU A 113 21.70 -15.75 -29.11
N ALA A 114 21.33 -15.18 -30.22
CA ALA A 114 22.28 -14.77 -31.27
C ALA A 114 23.26 -13.69 -30.78
N GLY A 115 22.81 -12.82 -29.86
CA GLY A 115 23.66 -11.82 -29.20
C GLY A 115 24.57 -12.37 -28.10
N SER A 116 24.47 -13.66 -27.74
CA SER A 116 25.29 -14.26 -26.68
C SER A 116 26.71 -14.55 -27.21
N GLU A 117 27.70 -13.89 -26.63
CA GLU A 117 29.11 -14.13 -27.00
C GLU A 117 29.58 -15.52 -26.55
N PRO A 118 30.29 -16.28 -27.43
CA PRO A 118 30.81 -17.59 -27.06
C PRO A 118 31.93 -17.49 -26.01
N GLY A 119 32.16 -18.58 -25.27
CA GLY A 119 33.21 -18.68 -24.27
C GLY A 119 32.74 -18.34 -22.83
N GLU A 120 33.59 -17.69 -22.05
CA GLU A 120 33.33 -17.49 -20.61
C GLU A 120 32.04 -16.73 -20.30
N ALA A 121 31.65 -15.79 -21.14
CA ALA A 121 30.42 -15.00 -20.95
C ALA A 121 29.17 -15.89 -21.02
N ARG A 122 29.07 -16.72 -22.07
CA ARG A 122 27.96 -17.66 -22.25
C ARG A 122 27.93 -18.72 -21.15
N GLN A 123 29.07 -19.27 -20.75
CA GLN A 123 29.15 -20.24 -19.66
C GLN A 123 28.74 -19.62 -18.30
N ARG A 124 29.01 -18.34 -18.10
CA ARG A 124 28.55 -17.63 -16.94
C ARG A 124 27.02 -17.50 -16.90
N TRP A 125 26.40 -17.19 -18.05
CA TRP A 125 24.94 -17.14 -18.18
C TRP A 125 24.30 -18.53 -17.95
N ILE A 126 24.87 -19.59 -18.49
CA ILE A 126 24.41 -20.96 -18.24
C ILE A 126 24.42 -21.28 -16.76
N ARG A 127 25.52 -21.00 -16.04
CA ARG A 127 25.61 -21.24 -14.60
C ARG A 127 24.58 -20.44 -13.81
N ARG A 128 24.33 -19.18 -14.17
CA ARG A 128 23.32 -18.33 -13.53
C ARG A 128 21.92 -18.87 -13.73
N LEU A 129 21.61 -19.32 -14.93
CA LEU A 129 20.30 -19.90 -15.26
C LEU A 129 20.06 -21.21 -14.50
N LEU A 130 21.06 -22.06 -14.37
CA LEU A 130 20.96 -23.29 -13.59
C LEU A 130 20.64 -22.98 -12.14
N VAL A 131 21.37 -22.06 -11.51
CA VAL A 131 21.11 -21.63 -10.12
C VAL A 131 19.72 -21.01 -10.00
N ALA A 132 19.32 -20.14 -10.92
CA ALA A 132 18.02 -19.51 -10.90
C ALA A 132 16.86 -20.50 -11.02
N LEU A 133 17.02 -21.55 -11.85
CA LEU A 133 16.00 -22.60 -11.99
C LEU A 133 15.89 -23.47 -10.74
N GLU A 134 16.99 -23.76 -10.05
CA GLU A 134 16.98 -24.48 -8.77
C GLU A 134 16.31 -23.65 -7.64
N GLN A 135 16.37 -22.33 -7.73
CA GLN A 135 15.81 -21.40 -6.74
C GLN A 135 14.41 -20.90 -7.09
N LEU A 136 13.83 -21.34 -8.21
CA LEU A 136 12.57 -20.80 -8.73
C LEU A 136 11.41 -20.91 -7.73
N ASP A 137 11.35 -21.98 -6.95
CA ASP A 137 10.32 -22.17 -5.93
C ASP A 137 10.44 -21.20 -4.75
N ARG A 138 11.65 -20.67 -4.53
CA ARG A 138 11.95 -19.72 -3.46
C ARG A 138 11.89 -18.26 -3.93
N ALA A 139 11.76 -18.05 -5.24
CA ALA A 139 11.70 -16.71 -5.82
C ALA A 139 10.53 -15.89 -5.28
N ASP A 140 10.76 -14.61 -5.05
CA ASP A 140 9.77 -13.66 -4.57
C ASP A 140 8.80 -13.21 -5.66
N ILE A 141 8.10 -14.20 -6.25
CA ILE A 141 7.01 -14.01 -7.20
C ILE A 141 5.70 -14.22 -6.44
N THR A 142 5.02 -13.15 -6.08
CA THR A 142 3.95 -13.20 -5.08
C THR A 142 2.91 -12.10 -5.28
N THR A 143 1.82 -12.13 -4.53
CA THR A 143 0.89 -11.02 -4.42
C THR A 143 1.41 -9.94 -3.47
N ILE A 144 0.86 -8.70 -3.59
CA ILE A 144 1.16 -7.60 -2.65
C ILE A 144 0.91 -8.06 -1.21
N HIS A 145 -0.23 -8.70 -0.95
CA HIS A 145 -0.57 -9.22 0.38
C HIS A 145 0.39 -10.33 0.85
N GLY A 146 0.78 -11.23 -0.06
CA GLY A 146 1.76 -12.28 0.23
C GLY A 146 3.12 -11.72 0.61
N PHE A 147 3.59 -10.70 -0.10
CA PHE A 147 4.82 -9.99 0.22
C PHE A 147 4.73 -9.28 1.58
N CYS A 148 3.67 -8.50 1.83
CA CYS A 148 3.47 -7.81 3.10
C CYS A 148 3.44 -8.79 4.28
N ARG A 149 2.70 -9.90 4.15
CA ARG A 149 2.63 -10.93 5.18
C ARG A 149 3.99 -11.53 5.49
N ARG A 150 4.80 -11.83 4.47
CA ARG A 150 6.16 -12.37 4.65
C ARG A 150 7.09 -11.35 5.32
N SER A 151 7.02 -10.09 4.89
CA SER A 151 7.80 -9.00 5.48
C SER A 151 7.45 -8.80 6.96
N LEU A 152 6.15 -8.82 7.30
CA LEU A 152 5.69 -8.73 8.69
C LEU A 152 6.20 -9.91 9.54
N ARG A 153 6.22 -11.13 9.00
CA ARG A 153 6.78 -12.30 9.70
C ARG A 153 8.28 -12.13 9.99
N CYS A 154 9.03 -11.64 9.01
CA CYS A 154 10.46 -11.38 9.19
C CYS A 154 10.73 -10.28 10.23
N LEU A 155 9.84 -9.31 10.36
CA LEU A 155 9.93 -8.18 11.28
C LEU A 155 9.15 -8.38 12.59
N ALA A 156 8.56 -9.56 12.83
CA ALA A 156 7.67 -9.82 13.96
C ALA A 156 8.31 -9.47 15.33
N LEU A 157 9.56 -9.82 15.52
CA LEU A 157 10.29 -9.54 16.77
C LEU A 157 10.57 -8.05 16.97
N SER A 158 10.71 -7.28 15.90
CA SER A 158 11.00 -5.84 15.95
C SER A 158 9.76 -4.98 16.16
N ASN A 159 8.58 -5.47 15.69
CA ASN A 159 7.35 -4.67 15.63
C ASN A 159 6.24 -5.21 16.55
N ALA A 160 6.54 -6.13 17.47
CA ALA A 160 5.54 -6.82 18.31
C ALA A 160 4.38 -7.44 17.49
N ALA A 161 4.60 -7.72 16.21
CA ALA A 161 3.63 -8.35 15.34
C ALA A 161 3.48 -9.84 15.66
N ALA A 162 2.33 -10.42 15.37
CA ALA A 162 2.14 -11.86 15.52
C ALA A 162 3.13 -12.64 14.64
N MET A 163 3.69 -13.74 15.16
CA MET A 163 4.63 -14.59 14.40
C MET A 163 3.98 -15.19 13.14
N GLU A 164 2.67 -15.40 13.17
CA GLU A 164 1.87 -15.84 12.02
C GLU A 164 0.73 -14.85 11.77
N PRO A 165 1.00 -13.72 11.11
CA PRO A 165 -0.05 -12.76 10.79
C PRO A 165 -1.05 -13.39 9.83
N GLN A 166 -2.31 -13.40 10.23
CA GLN A 166 -3.42 -13.77 9.37
C GLN A 166 -4.06 -12.51 8.81
N LEU A 167 -4.47 -12.57 7.53
CA LEU A 167 -5.26 -11.50 6.95
C LEU A 167 -6.67 -11.61 7.51
N ASP A 168 -7.04 -10.66 8.36
CA ASP A 168 -8.41 -10.52 8.83
C ASP A 168 -9.10 -9.44 7.99
N THR A 169 -10.17 -9.83 7.33
CA THR A 169 -11.02 -8.90 6.54
C THR A 169 -12.14 -8.30 7.38
N ASP A 170 -12.35 -8.79 8.61
CA ASP A 170 -13.34 -8.26 9.54
C ASP A 170 -12.70 -7.33 10.59
N ALA A 171 -12.78 -6.04 10.34
CA ALA A 171 -12.28 -5.02 11.25
C ALA A 171 -13.18 -4.80 12.49
N THR A 172 -14.28 -5.54 12.65
CA THR A 172 -15.28 -5.29 13.71
C THR A 172 -14.69 -5.40 15.12
N ALA A 173 -13.81 -6.36 15.35
CA ALA A 173 -13.15 -6.54 16.65
C ALA A 173 -12.20 -5.40 16.95
N LEU A 174 -11.37 -5.02 15.98
CA LEU A 174 -10.45 -3.88 16.09
C LEU A 174 -11.20 -2.56 16.30
N GLN A 175 -12.29 -2.32 15.56
CA GLN A 175 -13.15 -1.15 15.75
C GLN A 175 -13.75 -1.10 17.16
N ALA A 176 -14.14 -2.26 17.73
CA ALA A 176 -14.65 -2.32 19.09
C ALA A 176 -13.58 -1.96 20.13
N GLU A 177 -12.35 -2.45 19.94
CA GLU A 177 -11.20 -2.15 20.79
C GLU A 177 -10.85 -0.64 20.74
N VAL A 178 -10.71 -0.07 19.54
CA VAL A 178 -10.44 1.37 19.35
C VAL A 178 -11.51 2.23 20.01
N VAL A 179 -12.79 1.87 19.88
CA VAL A 179 -13.88 2.61 20.54
C VAL A 179 -13.81 2.48 22.06
N GLN A 180 -13.42 1.32 22.58
CA GLN A 180 -13.26 1.10 24.01
C GLN A 180 -12.10 1.92 24.56
N ASP A 181 -10.97 1.96 23.87
CA ASP A 181 -9.81 2.77 24.26
C ASP A 181 -10.15 4.26 24.26
N LEU A 182 -10.78 4.76 23.21
CA LEU A 182 -11.26 6.14 23.15
C LEU A 182 -12.22 6.46 24.30
N TRP A 183 -13.14 5.54 24.59
CA TRP A 183 -14.08 5.70 25.69
C TRP A 183 -13.38 5.81 27.05
N GLN A 184 -12.39 4.96 27.29
CA GLN A 184 -11.66 4.94 28.56
C GLN A 184 -10.69 6.12 28.71
N GLN A 185 -9.94 6.42 27.67
CA GLN A 185 -8.86 7.41 27.75
C GLN A 185 -9.38 8.83 27.65
N GLU A 186 -10.29 9.09 26.72
CA GLU A 186 -10.75 10.44 26.44
C GLU A 186 -12.07 10.78 27.14
N LEU A 187 -13.08 9.92 27.02
CA LEU A 187 -14.42 10.27 27.47
C LEU A 187 -14.63 10.10 28.98
N LEU A 188 -14.03 9.09 29.62
CA LEU A 188 -14.11 8.95 31.07
C LEU A 188 -13.22 9.94 31.82
N SER A 189 -12.26 10.56 31.17
CA SER A 189 -11.41 11.62 31.73
C SER A 189 -12.09 12.98 31.72
N LEU A 190 -13.21 13.14 31.02
CA LEU A 190 -13.98 14.41 30.99
C LEU A 190 -14.58 14.75 32.35
N PRO A 191 -14.74 16.05 32.67
CA PRO A 191 -15.52 16.49 33.84
C PRO A 191 -16.91 15.84 33.84
N PRO A 192 -17.44 15.48 35.05
CA PRO A 192 -18.70 14.74 35.14
C PRO A 192 -19.88 15.40 34.42
N ASP A 193 -19.92 16.73 34.44
CA ASP A 193 -21.01 17.50 33.81
C ASP A 193 -20.94 17.41 32.28
N GLN A 194 -19.75 17.49 31.71
CA GLN A 194 -19.53 17.36 30.28
C GLN A 194 -19.84 15.93 29.84
N PHE A 195 -19.35 14.93 30.54
CA PHE A 195 -19.65 13.53 30.25
C PHE A 195 -21.18 13.26 30.31
N LYS A 196 -21.86 13.77 31.33
CA LYS A 196 -23.32 13.65 31.47
C LYS A 196 -24.05 14.29 30.29
N ALA A 197 -23.65 15.49 29.89
CA ALA A 197 -24.23 16.20 28.74
C ALA A 197 -24.09 15.41 27.44
N LEU A 198 -22.91 14.84 27.17
CA LEU A 198 -22.66 13.99 25.99
C LEU A 198 -23.51 12.72 26.03
N ARG A 199 -23.62 12.06 27.20
CA ARG A 199 -24.49 10.90 27.39
C ARG A 199 -25.96 11.23 27.15
N GLN A 200 -26.46 12.35 27.60
CA GLN A 200 -27.84 12.82 27.38
C GLN A 200 -28.13 13.06 25.88
N ARG A 201 -27.12 13.48 25.12
CA ARG A 201 -27.21 13.63 23.66
C ARG A 201 -27.03 12.33 22.87
N GLY A 202 -27.01 11.18 23.54
CA GLY A 202 -26.98 9.86 22.91
C GLY A 202 -25.58 9.33 22.61
N LEU A 203 -24.52 9.97 23.13
CA LEU A 203 -23.17 9.42 22.99
C LEU A 203 -23.05 8.11 23.77
N SER A 204 -22.65 7.06 23.06
CA SER A 204 -22.44 5.73 23.60
C SER A 204 -21.37 4.99 22.80
N PRO A 205 -20.75 3.93 23.35
CA PRO A 205 -19.84 3.08 22.57
C PRO A 205 -20.48 2.55 21.28
N GLN A 206 -21.78 2.29 21.30
CA GLN A 206 -22.50 1.81 20.12
C GLN A 206 -22.67 2.90 19.04
N THR A 207 -22.96 4.15 19.45
CA THR A 207 -23.06 5.28 18.48
C THR A 207 -21.70 5.62 17.89
N LEU A 208 -20.62 5.54 18.67
CA LEU A 208 -19.25 5.70 18.18
C LEU A 208 -18.87 4.60 17.19
N ARG A 209 -19.16 3.34 17.48
CA ARG A 209 -18.92 2.24 16.54
C ARG A 209 -19.68 2.42 15.23
N ARG A 210 -20.94 2.86 15.26
CA ARG A 210 -21.68 3.13 14.01
C ARG A 210 -21.04 4.27 13.22
N GLY A 211 -20.59 5.33 13.91
CA GLY A 211 -19.86 6.42 13.29
C GLY A 211 -18.56 5.92 12.63
N LEU A 212 -17.77 5.15 13.36
CA LEU A 212 -16.51 4.59 12.85
C LEU A 212 -16.74 3.69 11.63
N ALA A 213 -17.75 2.83 11.65
CA ALA A 213 -18.09 1.97 10.54
C ALA A 213 -18.50 2.75 9.27
N GLN A 214 -19.06 3.96 9.41
CA GLN A 214 -19.36 4.83 8.27
C GLN A 214 -18.09 5.50 7.70
N LEU A 215 -17.01 5.58 8.47
CA LEU A 215 -15.74 6.18 8.08
C LEU A 215 -14.82 5.19 7.36
N ASP A 216 -15.03 3.91 7.57
CA ASP A 216 -14.21 2.81 7.03
C ASP A 216 -14.53 2.49 5.55
N GLY A 217 -15.32 3.35 4.89
CA GLY A 217 -15.65 3.21 3.47
C GLY A 217 -14.55 3.72 2.53
N GLU A 218 -14.61 3.32 1.25
CA GLU A 218 -13.65 3.69 0.20
C GLU A 218 -13.45 5.21 0.00
N GLN A 219 -14.40 6.01 0.47
CA GLN A 219 -14.31 7.47 0.46
C GLN A 219 -14.10 7.95 1.88
N GLN A 220 -12.86 8.28 2.23
CA GLN A 220 -12.58 8.95 3.50
C GLN A 220 -13.36 10.25 3.58
N PRO A 221 -14.40 10.35 4.43
CA PRO A 221 -15.18 11.58 4.53
C PRO A 221 -14.28 12.68 5.10
N ARG A 222 -14.28 13.83 4.44
CA ARG A 222 -13.64 15.03 4.99
C ARG A 222 -14.56 15.59 6.06
N PHE A 223 -14.13 15.53 7.32
CA PHE A 223 -14.84 16.17 8.41
C PHE A 223 -14.74 17.68 8.28
N ARG A 224 -15.87 18.35 8.40
CA ARG A 224 -15.93 19.79 8.53
C ARG A 224 -16.73 20.06 9.79
N ALA A 225 -16.10 20.69 10.79
CA ALA A 225 -16.85 21.22 11.92
C ALA A 225 -17.80 22.30 11.39
N VAL A 226 -19.06 22.27 11.86
CA VAL A 226 -20.08 23.20 11.37
C VAL A 226 -19.77 24.63 11.83
N ASP A 227 -19.18 24.80 13.00
CA ASP A 227 -18.93 26.10 13.63
C ASP A 227 -17.55 26.24 14.29
N GLY A 228 -16.52 25.56 13.79
CA GLY A 228 -15.18 25.68 14.34
C GLY A 228 -14.23 24.58 13.82
N VAL A 229 -12.95 24.86 13.90
CA VAL A 229 -11.93 23.88 13.58
C VAL A 229 -11.67 23.04 14.82
N ILE A 230 -12.10 21.77 14.81
CA ILE A 230 -11.64 20.80 15.80
C ILE A 230 -10.28 20.31 15.33
N ASP A 231 -9.25 20.55 16.12
CA ASP A 231 -7.91 20.01 15.88
C ASP A 231 -7.86 18.58 16.39
N LEU A 232 -7.73 17.62 15.45
CA LEU A 232 -7.71 16.19 15.78
C LEU A 232 -6.40 15.75 16.46
N ASP A 233 -5.36 16.59 16.41
CA ASP A 233 -4.07 16.31 17.03
C ASP A 233 -3.98 16.82 18.49
N GLN A 234 -5.03 17.50 18.97
CA GLN A 234 -5.10 18.03 20.31
C GLN A 234 -6.12 17.30 21.18
N PRO A 235 -5.91 17.21 22.50
CA PRO A 235 -6.88 16.64 23.42
C PRO A 235 -8.26 17.29 23.30
N LEU A 236 -9.31 16.48 23.35
CA LEU A 236 -10.68 16.94 23.13
C LEU A 236 -11.18 17.85 24.26
N ALA A 237 -10.80 17.58 25.52
CA ALA A 237 -11.30 18.29 26.68
C ALA A 237 -11.05 19.82 26.63
N PRO A 238 -9.83 20.34 26.44
CA PRO A 238 -9.59 21.79 26.36
C PRO A 238 -10.29 22.44 25.16
N GLN A 239 -10.48 21.72 24.05
CA GLN A 239 -11.20 22.24 22.88
C GLN A 239 -12.70 22.39 23.18
N LEU A 240 -13.30 21.43 23.90
CA LEU A 240 -14.70 21.52 24.36
C LEU A 240 -14.89 22.66 25.36
N GLU A 241 -13.97 22.84 26.30
CA GLU A 241 -14.02 23.94 27.25
C GLU A 241 -13.96 25.31 26.56
N HIS A 242 -13.04 25.46 25.63
CA HIS A 242 -12.90 26.67 24.83
C HIS A 242 -14.18 26.97 24.02
N TRP A 243 -14.72 25.96 23.35
CA TRP A 243 -15.94 26.07 22.54
C TRP A 243 -17.17 26.43 23.44
N LEU A 244 -17.31 25.78 24.60
CA LEU A 244 -18.36 26.09 25.56
C LEU A 244 -18.24 27.52 26.13
N ALA A 245 -17.02 27.97 26.38
CA ALA A 245 -16.78 29.34 26.83
C ALA A 245 -17.20 30.36 25.75
N GLN A 246 -16.84 30.12 24.49
CA GLN A 246 -17.26 30.97 23.38
C GLN A 246 -18.79 31.00 23.23
N LEU A 247 -19.46 29.84 23.25
CA LEU A 247 -20.93 29.77 23.22
C LEU A 247 -21.57 30.55 24.38
N TRP A 248 -20.97 30.50 25.58
CA TRP A 248 -21.45 31.21 26.73
C TRP A 248 -21.30 32.72 26.56
N ASP A 249 -20.13 33.15 26.07
CA ASP A 249 -19.87 34.57 25.82
C ASP A 249 -20.81 35.17 24.75
N ASP A 250 -21.17 34.36 23.74
CA ASP A 250 -22.16 34.75 22.73
C ASP A 250 -23.61 34.76 23.29
N PHE A 251 -23.94 33.82 24.16
CA PHE A 251 -25.28 33.64 24.70
C PHE A 251 -25.64 34.71 25.76
N VAL A 252 -24.72 35.06 26.65
CA VAL A 252 -24.96 35.97 27.76
C VAL A 252 -25.48 37.34 27.30
N PRO A 253 -24.89 38.00 26.30
CA PRO A 253 -25.40 39.28 25.79
C PRO A 253 -26.82 39.17 25.20
N LEU A 254 -27.09 38.06 24.49
CA LEU A 254 -28.42 37.82 23.93
C LEU A 254 -29.46 37.60 25.03
N TRP A 255 -29.11 36.79 26.02
CA TRP A 255 -29.95 36.57 27.18
C TRP A 255 -30.23 37.87 27.96
N GLN A 256 -29.21 38.67 28.22
CA GLN A 256 -29.36 39.96 28.95
C GLN A 256 -30.26 40.94 28.20
N ARG A 257 -30.23 40.90 26.86
CA ARG A 257 -31.07 41.74 26.00
C ARG A 257 -32.51 41.26 25.95
N ASP A 258 -32.76 39.99 25.84
CA ASP A 258 -34.07 39.45 25.45
C ASP A 258 -34.82 38.72 26.59
N HIS A 259 -34.17 38.46 27.76
CA HIS A 259 -34.76 37.68 28.85
C HIS A 259 -36.04 38.33 29.42
N ALA A 260 -36.09 39.65 29.49
CA ALA A 260 -37.28 40.38 30.01
C ALA A 260 -38.49 40.22 29.08
N ALA A 261 -38.25 40.20 27.76
CA ALA A 261 -39.29 39.97 26.76
C ALA A 261 -39.79 38.52 26.75
N LEU A 262 -38.87 37.56 26.95
CA LEU A 262 -39.21 36.15 27.08
C LEU A 262 -39.99 35.86 28.36
N ASP A 263 -39.60 36.43 29.50
CA ASP A 263 -40.31 36.30 30.78
C ASP A 263 -41.74 36.88 30.71
N ALA A 264 -41.92 38.04 30.06
CA ALA A 264 -43.23 38.63 29.81
C ALA A 264 -44.09 37.73 28.90
N GLY A 265 -43.51 37.15 27.83
CA GLY A 265 -44.18 36.22 26.93
C GLY A 265 -44.63 34.92 27.62
N PHE A 266 -43.79 34.36 28.48
CA PHE A 266 -44.13 33.16 29.25
C PHE A 266 -45.23 33.42 30.28
N ARG A 267 -45.25 34.57 30.92
CA ARG A 267 -46.33 34.95 31.86
C ARG A 267 -47.66 35.14 31.16
N GLN A 268 -47.63 35.71 29.93
CA GLN A 268 -48.84 35.93 29.12
C GLN A 268 -49.41 34.62 28.55
N ALA A 269 -48.57 33.60 28.32
CA ALA A 269 -49.00 32.30 27.85
C ALA A 269 -49.48 31.37 28.99
N ALA A 270 -49.26 31.73 30.25
CA ALA A 270 -49.67 30.98 31.45
C ALA A 270 -50.99 31.46 32.06
N GLU A 271 -51.53 32.58 31.58
CA GLU A 271 -52.88 33.07 31.86
C GLU A 271 -53.87 32.58 30.77
#